data_d3bc0ab41c9304a81764aec45c672c4f
#
_entry.id   d3bc0ab41c9304a81764aec45c672c4f
#
_cell.length_a   1.000
_cell.length_b   1.000
_cell.length_c   1.000
_cell.angle_alpha   90.00
_cell.angle_beta   90.00
_cell.angle_gamma   90.00
#
_symmetry.space_group_name_H-M   'P 1'
#
loop_
_entity.id
_entity.type
_entity.pdbx_description
1 polymer ?
#
loop_
_entity_poly.entity_id
_entity_poly.type
_entity_poly.pdbx_seq_one_letter_code
_entity_poly.pdbx_strand_id
1 'polypeptide(L)'
;MNKLFLSALCLATAVSFSQQPATPATVVANGINAKTQLAQDSPVKNLPFISIGPTIMSGRVVDFAVNPNNPIEFYVGYASGGLWHTNNNGTSFTPVMDNSPTQNVGCVAVDWQNGTIWVGTGEVNASRSSYAGIGLLKSEDKGKTWQNMGLTDSHHISSILINPSNPDEVIVGAVGHLYSTNDERGVFKTTDGGKTWRKTLFINNETGIIEISANPKNFN
;
A
#
# COMPACT_ATOMS: atom_id res chain seq x y z
N MET A 1 -12.00 43.75 -32.30
CA MET A 1 -11.55 42.37 -32.58
C MET A 1 -10.59 41.84 -31.53
N ASN A 2 -9.69 42.64 -30.92
CA ASN A 2 -8.66 42.13 -30.02
C ASN A 2 -9.12 41.63 -28.62
N LYS A 3 -10.25 42.14 -28.09
CA LYS A 3 -10.75 41.73 -26.75
C LYS A 3 -11.44 40.36 -26.75
N LEU A 4 -12.09 39.98 -27.84
CA LEU A 4 -12.71 38.64 -28.00
C LEU A 4 -11.66 37.54 -28.17
N PHE A 5 -10.55 37.82 -28.86
CA PHE A 5 -9.44 36.88 -29.00
C PHE A 5 -8.69 36.63 -27.70
N LEU A 6 -8.55 37.66 -26.85
CA LEU A 6 -7.90 37.52 -25.53
C LEU A 6 -8.75 36.70 -24.57
N SER A 7 -10.08 36.90 -24.59
CA SER A 7 -11.02 36.12 -23.76
C SER A 7 -11.09 34.64 -24.19
N ALA A 8 -11.04 34.35 -25.49
CA ALA A 8 -10.99 32.98 -26.01
C ALA A 8 -9.67 32.27 -25.66
N LEU A 9 -8.54 33.00 -25.66
CA LEU A 9 -7.24 32.45 -25.28
C LEU A 9 -7.18 32.14 -23.77
N CYS A 10 -7.75 32.98 -22.91
CA CYS A 10 -7.86 32.71 -21.46
C CYS A 10 -8.78 31.51 -21.15
N LEU A 11 -9.86 31.31 -21.88
CA LEU A 11 -10.71 30.12 -21.73
C LEU A 11 -9.98 28.83 -22.24
N ALA A 12 -9.24 28.91 -23.32
CA ALA A 12 -8.50 27.75 -23.83
C ALA A 12 -7.37 27.33 -22.87
N THR A 13 -6.70 28.28 -22.21
CA THR A 13 -5.67 27.96 -21.19
C THR A 13 -6.26 27.40 -19.91
N ALA A 14 -7.47 27.83 -19.50
CA ALA A 14 -8.14 27.28 -18.32
C ALA A 14 -8.54 25.79 -18.51
N VAL A 15 -8.88 25.37 -19.72
CA VAL A 15 -9.19 23.96 -20.02
C VAL A 15 -7.93 23.10 -20.10
N SER A 16 -6.76 23.70 -20.40
CA SER A 16 -5.49 22.98 -20.54
C SER A 16 -4.86 22.57 -19.20
N PHE A 17 -5.34 23.08 -18.06
CA PHE A 17 -4.87 22.77 -16.72
C PHE A 17 -5.82 21.85 -15.94
N SER A 18 -6.80 21.24 -16.58
CA SER A 18 -7.65 20.25 -15.94
C SER A 18 -6.80 19.03 -15.57
N GLN A 19 -6.64 18.81 -14.27
CA GLN A 19 -5.99 17.62 -13.76
C GLN A 19 -6.77 16.38 -14.23
N GLN A 20 -6.07 15.39 -14.76
CA GLN A 20 -6.70 14.13 -15.14
C GLN A 20 -7.30 13.47 -13.89
N PRO A 21 -8.50 12.91 -13.97
CA PRO A 21 -9.10 12.19 -12.83
C PRO A 21 -8.24 10.98 -12.46
N ALA A 22 -8.25 10.62 -11.17
CA ALA A 22 -7.57 9.42 -10.71
C ALA A 22 -8.13 8.17 -11.41
N THR A 23 -7.28 7.18 -11.68
CA THR A 23 -7.71 5.91 -12.23
C THR A 23 -8.65 5.21 -11.25
N PRO A 24 -9.89 4.86 -11.65
CA PRO A 24 -10.82 4.19 -10.75
C PRO A 24 -10.27 2.85 -10.21
N ALA A 25 -10.53 2.56 -8.94
CA ALA A 25 -10.09 1.33 -8.27
C ALA A 25 -10.53 0.05 -9.02
N THR A 26 -11.72 0.07 -9.65
CA THR A 26 -12.22 -1.05 -10.46
C THR A 26 -11.36 -1.30 -11.71
N VAL A 27 -10.81 -0.27 -12.33
CA VAL A 27 -9.92 -0.40 -13.50
C VAL A 27 -8.60 -1.03 -13.06
N VAL A 28 -8.06 -0.60 -11.91
CA VAL A 28 -6.85 -1.17 -11.33
C VAL A 28 -7.05 -2.65 -10.98
N ALA A 29 -8.15 -3.00 -10.30
CA ALA A 29 -8.49 -4.37 -9.95
C ALA A 29 -8.64 -5.27 -11.19
N ASN A 30 -9.32 -4.78 -12.23
CA ASN A 30 -9.46 -5.50 -13.49
C ASN A 30 -8.11 -5.71 -14.19
N GLY A 31 -7.20 -4.74 -14.14
CA GLY A 31 -5.85 -4.87 -14.67
C GLY A 31 -5.03 -5.95 -13.94
N ILE A 32 -5.13 -6.02 -12.61
CA ILE A 32 -4.48 -7.06 -11.80
C ILE A 32 -5.03 -8.45 -12.14
N ASN A 33 -6.36 -8.59 -12.25
CA ASN A 33 -7.00 -9.84 -12.63
C ASN A 33 -6.61 -10.28 -14.04
N ALA A 34 -6.58 -9.36 -15.00
CA ALA A 34 -6.14 -9.64 -16.37
C ALA A 34 -4.68 -10.11 -16.41
N LYS A 35 -3.78 -9.48 -15.65
CA LYS A 35 -2.38 -9.91 -15.51
C LYS A 35 -2.30 -11.34 -14.95
N THR A 36 -3.08 -11.66 -13.94
CA THR A 36 -3.14 -12.99 -13.33
C THR A 36 -3.61 -14.05 -14.35
N GLN A 37 -4.66 -13.73 -15.11
CA GLN A 37 -5.17 -14.63 -16.15
C GLN A 37 -4.14 -14.86 -17.26
N LEU A 38 -3.49 -13.79 -17.75
CA LEU A 38 -2.43 -13.89 -18.74
C LEU A 38 -1.28 -14.78 -18.28
N ALA A 39 -0.91 -14.69 -16.99
CA ALA A 39 0.13 -15.53 -16.41
C ALA A 39 -0.29 -17.01 -16.38
N GLN A 40 -1.55 -17.30 -16.06
CA GLN A 40 -2.10 -18.66 -16.06
C GLN A 40 -2.20 -19.28 -17.46
N ASP A 41 -2.52 -18.47 -18.45
CA ASP A 41 -2.67 -18.90 -19.86
C ASP A 41 -1.36 -18.89 -20.64
N SER A 42 -0.29 -18.39 -20.05
CA SER A 42 1.02 -18.26 -20.69
C SER A 42 1.59 -19.63 -21.08
N PRO A 43 2.09 -19.79 -22.32
CA PRO A 43 2.78 -21.02 -22.74
C PRO A 43 4.07 -21.27 -21.95
N VAL A 44 4.63 -20.24 -21.31
CA VAL A 44 5.85 -20.32 -20.50
C VAL A 44 5.59 -20.32 -18.98
N LYS A 45 4.33 -20.48 -18.55
CA LYS A 45 3.94 -20.47 -17.12
C LYS A 45 4.69 -21.47 -16.24
N ASN A 46 5.15 -22.56 -16.81
CA ASN A 46 5.88 -23.61 -16.09
C ASN A 46 7.41 -23.44 -16.17
N LEU A 47 7.91 -22.40 -16.84
CA LEU A 47 9.35 -22.10 -16.86
C LEU A 47 9.68 -21.27 -15.61
N PRO A 48 10.60 -21.75 -14.76
CA PRO A 48 11.02 -20.98 -13.59
C PRO A 48 11.83 -19.77 -14.05
N PHE A 49 11.38 -18.57 -13.67
CA PHE A 49 12.18 -17.37 -13.78
C PHE A 49 13.07 -17.26 -12.56
N ILE A 50 14.36 -17.04 -12.78
CA ILE A 50 15.33 -16.83 -11.70
C ILE A 50 15.68 -15.34 -11.69
N SER A 51 15.49 -14.70 -10.54
CA SER A 51 15.94 -13.32 -10.37
C SER A 51 17.47 -13.27 -10.44
N ILE A 52 18.00 -12.51 -11.38
CA ILE A 52 19.44 -12.26 -11.54
C ILE A 52 19.86 -10.90 -11.00
N GLY A 53 18.96 -10.21 -10.33
CA GLY A 53 19.18 -8.90 -9.73
C GLY A 53 18.14 -7.85 -10.14
N PRO A 54 18.27 -6.64 -9.63
CA PRO A 54 19.31 -6.19 -8.70
C PRO A 54 19.25 -6.91 -7.35
N THR A 55 20.42 -7.09 -6.71
CA THR A 55 20.54 -7.67 -5.35
C THR A 55 20.60 -6.60 -4.28
N ILE A 56 20.42 -5.34 -4.67
CA ILE A 56 20.47 -4.17 -3.80
C ILE A 56 19.08 -3.55 -3.78
N MET A 57 18.59 -3.32 -2.57
CA MET A 57 17.35 -2.61 -2.31
C MET A 57 17.44 -1.17 -2.83
N SER A 58 16.34 -0.65 -3.35
CA SER A 58 16.28 0.69 -3.90
C SER A 58 15.04 1.44 -3.38
N GLY A 59 15.17 2.75 -3.26
CA GLY A 59 14.10 3.63 -2.81
C GLY A 59 14.32 4.12 -1.37
N ARG A 60 13.35 4.91 -0.90
CA ARG A 60 13.32 5.42 0.47
C ARG A 60 12.76 4.35 1.39
N VAL A 61 13.38 4.14 2.54
CA VAL A 61 12.77 3.37 3.62
C VAL A 61 11.59 4.17 4.17
N VAL A 62 10.44 3.52 4.23
CA VAL A 62 9.19 4.13 4.73
C VAL A 62 8.77 3.56 6.07
N ASP A 63 9.08 2.29 6.34
CA ASP A 63 8.67 1.64 7.57
C ASP A 63 9.52 0.40 7.89
N PHE A 64 9.46 -0.03 9.17
CA PHE A 64 10.10 -1.22 9.71
C PHE A 64 9.13 -2.03 10.54
N ALA A 65 9.18 -3.34 10.44
CA ALA A 65 8.55 -4.24 11.39
C ALA A 65 9.62 -5.12 12.03
N VAL A 66 9.93 -4.88 13.29
CA VAL A 66 10.96 -5.61 14.04
C VAL A 66 10.31 -6.69 14.88
N ASN A 67 10.89 -7.91 14.89
CA ASN A 67 10.43 -8.99 15.74
C ASN A 67 10.77 -8.68 17.22
N PRO A 68 9.77 -8.47 18.09
CA PRO A 68 10.01 -8.09 19.49
C PRO A 68 10.72 -9.18 20.29
N ASN A 69 10.62 -10.44 19.86
CA ASN A 69 11.27 -11.59 20.51
C ASN A 69 12.67 -11.90 19.94
N ASN A 70 12.98 -11.37 18.76
CA ASN A 70 14.24 -11.58 18.08
C ASN A 70 14.62 -10.36 17.25
N PRO A 71 15.20 -9.29 17.82
CA PRO A 71 15.42 -8.02 17.14
C PRO A 71 16.39 -8.05 15.95
N ILE A 72 17.11 -9.16 15.74
CA ILE A 72 17.93 -9.35 14.52
C ILE A 72 17.10 -9.76 13.30
N GLU A 73 15.81 -10.06 13.50
CA GLU A 73 14.83 -10.38 12.47
C GLU A 73 13.87 -9.22 12.28
N PHE A 74 13.80 -8.69 11.07
CA PHE A 74 12.90 -7.59 10.75
C PHE A 74 12.59 -7.49 9.26
N TYR A 75 11.52 -6.77 8.96
CA TYR A 75 11.16 -6.37 7.61
C TYR A 75 11.45 -4.89 7.40
N VAL A 76 11.86 -4.52 6.19
CA VAL A 76 12.09 -3.15 5.75
C VAL A 76 11.23 -2.86 4.54
N GLY A 77 10.33 -1.88 4.65
CA GLY A 77 9.50 -1.39 3.57
C GLY A 77 10.17 -0.24 2.82
N TYR A 78 10.24 -0.36 1.50
CA TYR A 78 10.74 0.68 0.61
C TYR A 78 9.59 1.27 -0.21
N ALA A 79 9.51 2.59 -0.33
CA ALA A 79 8.43 3.31 -1.01
C ALA A 79 8.09 2.77 -2.41
N SER A 80 9.10 2.34 -3.16
CA SER A 80 8.95 1.79 -4.52
C SER A 80 9.81 0.55 -4.76
N GLY A 81 10.42 0.01 -3.71
CA GLY A 81 11.32 -1.15 -3.76
C GLY A 81 10.78 -2.40 -3.09
N GLY A 82 9.50 -2.40 -2.72
CA GLY A 82 8.84 -3.53 -2.07
C GLY A 82 9.25 -3.74 -0.62
N LEU A 83 8.99 -4.94 -0.12
CA LEU A 83 9.28 -5.36 1.25
C LEU A 83 10.43 -6.36 1.25
N TRP A 84 11.38 -6.17 2.16
CA TRP A 84 12.57 -7.00 2.30
C TRP A 84 12.68 -7.55 3.71
N HIS A 85 13.09 -8.79 3.84
CA HIS A 85 13.25 -9.51 5.09
C HIS A 85 14.70 -9.80 5.39
N THR A 86 15.11 -9.63 6.64
CA THR A 86 16.37 -10.10 7.19
C THR A 86 16.14 -10.89 8.47
N ASN A 87 16.94 -11.91 8.72
CA ASN A 87 16.96 -12.68 9.97
C ASN A 87 18.37 -12.71 10.60
N ASN A 88 19.26 -11.86 10.14
CA ASN A 88 20.66 -11.81 10.55
C ASN A 88 21.19 -10.38 10.71
N ASN A 89 20.33 -9.52 11.25
CA ASN A 89 20.64 -8.12 11.56
C ASN A 89 21.11 -7.32 10.34
N GLY A 90 20.47 -7.55 9.18
CA GLY A 90 20.76 -6.79 7.96
C GLY A 90 22.03 -7.23 7.22
N THR A 91 22.67 -8.34 7.60
CA THR A 91 23.83 -8.86 6.86
C THR A 91 23.42 -9.33 5.46
N SER A 92 22.21 -9.87 5.33
CA SER A 92 21.59 -10.18 4.04
C SER A 92 20.09 -9.90 4.10
N PHE A 93 19.52 -9.65 2.92
CA PHE A 93 18.09 -9.40 2.75
C PHE A 93 17.51 -10.27 1.65
N THR A 94 16.27 -10.68 1.84
CA THR A 94 15.48 -11.42 0.84
C THR A 94 14.25 -10.61 0.46
N PRO A 95 13.99 -10.35 -0.83
CA PRO A 95 12.75 -9.70 -1.25
C PRO A 95 11.55 -10.63 -1.01
N VAL A 96 10.46 -10.09 -0.47
CA VAL A 96 9.27 -10.88 -0.15
C VAL A 96 8.01 -10.36 -0.87
N MET A 97 8.14 -9.36 -1.72
CA MET A 97 7.03 -8.82 -2.51
C MET A 97 7.18 -9.02 -4.03
N ASP A 98 8.14 -9.82 -4.51
CA ASP A 98 8.36 -10.02 -5.94
C ASP A 98 7.12 -10.55 -6.68
N ASN A 99 6.30 -11.35 -5.99
CA ASN A 99 5.05 -11.90 -6.52
C ASN A 99 3.82 -11.06 -6.18
N SER A 100 3.98 -9.90 -5.55
CA SER A 100 2.86 -9.03 -5.22
C SER A 100 2.39 -8.23 -6.46
N PRO A 101 1.15 -7.74 -6.46
CA PRO A 101 0.64 -6.93 -7.56
C PRO A 101 1.26 -5.53 -7.64
N THR A 102 1.92 -5.06 -6.57
CA THR A 102 2.63 -3.77 -6.52
C THR A 102 3.87 -3.87 -5.64
N GLN A 103 4.85 -2.97 -5.88
CA GLN A 103 6.05 -2.78 -5.06
C GLN A 103 5.97 -1.48 -4.23
N ASN A 104 4.85 -0.76 -4.27
CA ASN A 104 4.70 0.52 -3.59
C ASN A 104 4.25 0.30 -2.16
N VAL A 105 5.14 0.54 -1.19
CA VAL A 105 4.87 0.35 0.24
C VAL A 105 4.65 1.70 0.92
N GLY A 106 3.63 1.77 1.77
CA GLY A 106 3.36 2.89 2.68
C GLY A 106 3.74 2.53 4.12
N CYS A 107 3.29 1.37 4.59
CA CYS A 107 3.59 0.87 5.93
C CYS A 107 3.56 -0.67 5.96
N VAL A 108 4.11 -1.25 7.03
CA VAL A 108 4.13 -2.69 7.27
C VAL A 108 3.79 -3.01 8.71
N ALA A 109 2.99 -4.05 8.94
CA ALA A 109 2.76 -4.63 10.26
C ALA A 109 2.85 -6.16 10.17
N VAL A 110 3.40 -6.78 11.22
CA VAL A 110 3.61 -8.23 11.25
C VAL A 110 3.04 -8.80 12.55
N ASP A 111 2.17 -9.79 12.41
CA ASP A 111 1.84 -10.68 13.50
C ASP A 111 2.96 -11.73 13.61
N TRP A 112 3.88 -11.48 14.52
CA TRP A 112 5.06 -12.32 14.72
C TRP A 112 4.76 -13.70 15.32
N GLN A 113 3.57 -13.90 15.87
CA GLN A 113 3.16 -15.22 16.40
C GLN A 113 2.76 -16.17 15.28
N ASN A 114 2.01 -15.67 14.31
CA ASN A 114 1.49 -16.46 13.19
C ASN A 114 2.29 -16.26 11.90
N GLY A 115 3.16 -15.26 11.84
CA GLY A 115 3.95 -14.92 10.66
C GLY A 115 3.13 -14.24 9.56
N THR A 116 1.99 -13.67 9.90
CA THR A 116 1.13 -12.93 8.98
C THR A 116 1.70 -11.52 8.75
N ILE A 117 1.85 -11.15 7.49
CA ILE A 117 2.35 -9.84 7.09
C ILE A 117 1.21 -9.03 6.49
N TRP A 118 1.07 -7.79 6.96
CA TRP A 118 0.21 -6.79 6.37
C TRP A 118 1.04 -5.68 5.76
N VAL A 119 0.68 -5.25 4.56
CA VAL A 119 1.30 -4.13 3.86
C VAL A 119 0.22 -3.14 3.46
N GLY A 120 0.33 -1.94 3.98
CA GLY A 120 -0.37 -0.78 3.45
C GLY A 120 0.40 -0.27 2.23
N THR A 121 -0.26 -0.22 1.09
CA THR A 121 0.39 0.19 -0.15
C THR A 121 0.28 1.68 -0.42
N GLY A 122 1.20 2.22 -1.23
CA GLY A 122 1.26 3.62 -1.59
C GLY A 122 2.04 4.48 -0.58
N GLU A 123 3.09 5.14 -1.04
CA GLU A 123 3.95 5.98 -0.21
C GLU A 123 3.18 7.18 0.33
N VAL A 124 3.19 7.37 1.65
CA VAL A 124 2.45 8.44 2.35
C VAL A 124 3.24 9.74 2.48
N ASN A 125 4.56 9.70 2.33
CA ASN A 125 5.40 10.88 2.32
C ASN A 125 5.22 11.62 0.99
N ALA A 126 4.34 12.63 0.98
CA ALA A 126 4.05 13.41 -0.22
C ALA A 126 5.32 13.99 -0.82
N SER A 127 5.66 13.58 -2.02
CA SER A 127 6.75 14.07 -2.82
C SER A 127 6.37 14.06 -4.30
N ARG A 128 7.18 14.66 -5.16
CA ARG A 128 6.94 14.64 -6.61
C ARG A 128 6.97 13.23 -7.23
N SER A 129 7.41 12.22 -6.51
CA SER A 129 7.49 10.82 -6.96
C SER A 129 6.81 9.85 -5.99
N SER A 130 5.75 10.29 -5.32
CA SER A 130 4.90 9.40 -4.51
C SER A 130 3.99 8.60 -5.42
N TYR A 131 4.12 7.27 -5.36
CA TYR A 131 3.33 6.36 -6.18
C TYR A 131 2.10 5.88 -5.40
N ALA A 132 0.96 5.89 -6.07
CA ALA A 132 -0.27 5.33 -5.52
C ALA A 132 -0.14 3.82 -5.32
N GLY A 133 -0.77 3.33 -4.27
CA GLY A 133 -0.95 1.92 -3.98
C GLY A 133 -2.29 1.40 -4.48
N ILE A 134 -2.65 0.22 -3.98
CA ILE A 134 -3.85 -0.53 -4.33
C ILE A 134 -4.61 -1.00 -3.08
N GLY A 135 -4.48 -0.25 -1.98
CA GLY A 135 -5.08 -0.59 -0.68
C GLY A 135 -4.18 -1.49 0.17
N LEU A 136 -4.78 -2.48 0.80
CA LEU A 136 -4.12 -3.38 1.74
C LEU A 136 -3.77 -4.72 1.10
N LEU A 137 -2.57 -5.19 1.37
CA LEU A 137 -2.13 -6.54 1.04
C LEU A 137 -1.88 -7.33 2.33
N LYS A 138 -2.24 -8.61 2.31
CA LYS A 138 -1.99 -9.58 3.39
C LYS A 138 -1.28 -10.81 2.84
N SER A 139 -0.29 -11.29 3.56
CA SER A 139 0.36 -12.57 3.30
C SER A 139 0.32 -13.42 4.57
N GLU A 140 -0.09 -14.67 4.44
CA GLU A 140 -0.12 -15.66 5.53
C GLU A 140 0.99 -16.72 5.39
N ASP A 141 1.86 -16.57 4.39
CA ASP A 141 2.92 -17.51 4.02
C ASP A 141 4.30 -16.84 3.90
N LYS A 142 4.51 -15.78 4.69
CA LYS A 142 5.78 -15.02 4.77
C LYS A 142 6.17 -14.35 3.44
N GLY A 143 5.18 -13.83 2.72
CA GLY A 143 5.38 -13.06 1.49
C GLY A 143 5.46 -13.89 0.21
N LYS A 144 5.19 -15.21 0.24
CA LYS A 144 5.16 -16.03 -0.97
C LYS A 144 3.95 -15.72 -1.84
N THR A 145 2.79 -15.52 -1.20
CA THR A 145 1.56 -15.09 -1.86
C THR A 145 0.94 -13.89 -1.15
N TRP A 146 0.20 -13.08 -1.91
CA TRP A 146 -0.41 -11.85 -1.44
C TRP A 146 -1.87 -11.78 -1.84
N GLN A 147 -2.73 -11.41 -0.88
CA GLN A 147 -4.15 -11.17 -1.07
C GLN A 147 -4.46 -9.70 -0.89
N ASN A 148 -5.27 -9.12 -1.78
CA ASN A 148 -5.80 -7.78 -1.59
C ASN A 148 -6.96 -7.83 -0.59
N MET A 149 -6.86 -7.04 0.49
CA MET A 149 -7.81 -6.99 1.59
C MET A 149 -8.71 -5.75 1.53
N GLY A 150 -8.83 -5.11 0.38
CA GLY A 150 -9.70 -3.95 0.17
C GLY A 150 -9.00 -2.60 0.38
N LEU A 151 -9.81 -1.56 0.58
CA LEU A 151 -9.40 -0.15 0.63
C LEU A 151 -8.60 0.26 -0.62
N THR A 152 -9.00 -0.24 -1.78
CA THR A 152 -8.24 -0.08 -3.04
C THR A 152 -8.24 1.35 -3.55
N ASP A 153 -9.28 2.12 -3.23
CA ASP A 153 -9.39 3.54 -3.60
C ASP A 153 -8.70 4.47 -2.59
N SER A 154 -8.10 3.94 -1.52
CA SER A 154 -7.36 4.76 -0.56
C SER A 154 -6.07 5.34 -1.15
N HIS A 155 -5.47 4.70 -2.15
CA HIS A 155 -4.19 5.01 -2.77
C HIS A 155 -2.98 5.00 -1.80
N HIS A 156 -3.16 5.48 -0.57
CA HIS A 156 -2.06 5.61 0.39
C HIS A 156 -2.52 5.18 1.79
N ILE A 157 -1.92 4.12 2.31
CA ILE A 157 -2.13 3.60 3.67
C ILE A 157 -0.94 3.99 4.53
N SER A 158 -1.20 4.70 5.62
CA SER A 158 -0.16 5.27 6.47
C SER A 158 0.21 4.42 7.66
N SER A 159 -0.74 3.68 8.21
CA SER A 159 -0.53 2.94 9.45
C SER A 159 -1.38 1.68 9.50
N ILE A 160 -0.83 0.62 10.06
CA ILE A 160 -1.55 -0.62 10.36
C ILE A 160 -1.21 -1.03 11.79
N LEU A 161 -2.24 -1.23 12.60
CA LEU A 161 -2.11 -1.73 13.96
C LEU A 161 -2.86 -3.06 14.07
N ILE A 162 -2.14 -4.11 14.45
CA ILE A 162 -2.70 -5.44 14.72
C ILE A 162 -2.90 -5.58 16.22
N ASN A 163 -4.09 -6.03 16.66
CA ASN A 163 -4.32 -6.33 18.08
C ASN A 163 -3.49 -7.56 18.46
N PRO A 164 -2.54 -7.43 19.40
CA PRO A 164 -1.66 -8.55 19.77
C PRO A 164 -2.40 -9.70 20.48
N SER A 165 -3.59 -9.44 21.01
CA SER A 165 -4.43 -10.46 21.67
C SER A 165 -5.47 -11.07 20.73
N ASN A 166 -5.73 -10.44 19.59
CA ASN A 166 -6.69 -10.92 18.57
C ASN A 166 -6.26 -10.44 17.17
N PRO A 167 -5.46 -11.23 16.43
CA PRO A 167 -4.92 -10.83 15.12
C PRO A 167 -5.97 -10.56 14.04
N ASP A 168 -7.22 -11.00 14.24
CA ASP A 168 -8.33 -10.67 13.34
C ASP A 168 -8.83 -9.22 13.51
N GLU A 169 -8.42 -8.56 14.59
CA GLU A 169 -8.73 -7.16 14.84
C GLU A 169 -7.57 -6.29 14.40
N VAL A 170 -7.81 -5.50 13.35
CA VAL A 170 -6.80 -4.59 12.76
C VAL A 170 -7.38 -3.21 12.57
N ILE A 171 -6.59 -2.19 12.86
CA ILE A 171 -6.92 -0.78 12.63
C ILE A 171 -5.96 -0.24 11.56
N VAL A 172 -6.52 0.54 10.62
CA VAL A 172 -5.79 1.08 9.48
C VAL A 172 -6.05 2.57 9.34
N GLY A 173 -4.98 3.34 9.13
CA GLY A 173 -5.03 4.73 8.74
C GLY A 173 -4.88 4.90 7.24
N ALA A 174 -5.86 5.55 6.61
CA ALA A 174 -5.83 5.85 5.20
C ALA A 174 -5.67 7.36 4.96
N VAL A 175 -4.64 7.73 4.19
CA VAL A 175 -4.44 9.12 3.74
C VAL A 175 -5.45 9.47 2.66
N GLY A 176 -5.76 8.53 1.78
CA GLY A 176 -6.54 8.76 0.57
C GLY A 176 -5.67 9.25 -0.59
N HIS A 177 -6.29 9.78 -1.62
CA HIS A 177 -5.58 10.35 -2.77
C HIS A 177 -4.77 11.59 -2.37
N LEU A 178 -3.51 11.69 -2.78
CA LEU A 178 -2.69 12.88 -2.50
C LEU A 178 -3.08 14.09 -3.35
N TYR A 179 -3.64 13.88 -4.52
CA TYR A 179 -3.84 14.93 -5.53
C TYR A 179 -5.31 15.07 -5.97
N SER A 180 -6.23 14.38 -5.32
CA SER A 180 -7.67 14.48 -5.57
C SER A 180 -8.45 14.11 -4.31
N THR A 181 -9.74 14.43 -4.27
CA THR A 181 -10.63 13.98 -3.21
C THR A 181 -11.03 12.52 -3.40
N ASN A 182 -11.29 11.81 -2.32
CA ASN A 182 -11.93 10.49 -2.32
C ASN A 182 -12.49 10.14 -0.94
N ASP A 183 -13.35 9.14 -0.86
CA ASP A 183 -14.04 8.78 0.38
C ASP A 183 -13.33 7.67 1.19
N GLU A 184 -12.38 6.94 0.60
CA GLU A 184 -11.58 5.97 1.35
C GLU A 184 -10.42 6.66 2.08
N ARG A 185 -10.78 7.51 3.05
CA ARG A 185 -9.89 8.25 3.95
C ARG A 185 -10.33 8.07 5.39
N GLY A 186 -9.42 8.28 6.32
CA GLY A 186 -9.70 8.21 7.74
C GLY A 186 -9.23 6.92 8.38
N VAL A 187 -9.92 6.47 9.43
CA VAL A 187 -9.57 5.24 10.16
C VAL A 187 -10.57 4.15 9.85
N PHE A 188 -10.07 2.99 9.51
CA PHE A 188 -10.85 1.79 9.26
C PHE A 188 -10.47 0.71 10.28
N LYS A 189 -11.46 -0.08 10.68
CA LYS A 189 -11.28 -1.20 11.61
C LYS A 189 -11.93 -2.46 11.04
N THR A 190 -11.24 -3.56 11.12
CA THR A 190 -11.77 -4.91 10.90
C THR A 190 -11.77 -5.69 12.20
N THR A 191 -12.62 -6.71 12.31
CA THR A 191 -12.65 -7.71 13.39
C THR A 191 -12.74 -9.12 12.85
N ASP A 192 -12.56 -9.28 11.54
CA ASP A 192 -12.70 -10.56 10.80
C ASP A 192 -11.48 -10.85 9.91
N GLY A 193 -10.32 -10.30 10.28
CA GLY A 193 -9.06 -10.53 9.58
C GLY A 193 -8.96 -9.82 8.23
N GLY A 194 -9.73 -8.71 8.05
CA GLY A 194 -9.71 -7.88 6.85
C GLY A 194 -10.72 -8.26 5.78
N LYS A 195 -11.65 -9.17 6.07
CA LYS A 195 -12.72 -9.53 5.13
C LYS A 195 -13.72 -8.39 4.95
N THR A 196 -14.00 -7.66 6.05
CA THR A 196 -14.84 -6.47 6.03
C THR A 196 -14.19 -5.31 6.79
N TRP A 197 -14.45 -4.09 6.37
CA TRP A 197 -13.91 -2.87 6.96
C TRP A 197 -15.03 -1.92 7.36
N ARG A 198 -14.98 -1.45 8.59
CA ARG A 198 -15.84 -0.40 9.10
C ARG A 198 -15.04 0.89 9.23
N LYS A 199 -15.47 1.95 8.59
CA LYS A 199 -14.91 3.29 8.77
C LYS A 199 -15.27 3.80 10.17
N THR A 200 -14.29 4.03 11.03
CA THR A 200 -14.47 4.42 12.43
C THR A 200 -14.25 5.90 12.67
N LEU A 201 -13.42 6.53 11.83
CA LEU A 201 -13.22 7.97 11.80
C LEU A 201 -13.18 8.47 10.37
N PHE A 202 -14.01 9.44 10.07
CA PHE A 202 -14.03 10.15 8.80
C PHE A 202 -14.36 11.63 9.07
N ILE A 203 -13.56 12.53 8.56
CA ILE A 203 -13.77 13.98 8.71
C ILE A 203 -14.44 14.51 7.45
N ASN A 204 -13.77 14.34 6.31
CA ASN A 204 -14.26 14.71 4.97
C ASN A 204 -13.41 14.00 3.90
N ASN A 205 -13.74 14.23 2.64
CA ASN A 205 -13.04 13.61 1.49
C ASN A 205 -11.69 14.25 1.11
N GLU A 206 -11.18 15.16 1.94
CA GLU A 206 -9.88 15.84 1.77
C GLU A 206 -8.91 15.54 2.92
N THR A 207 -9.42 15.12 4.09
CA THR A 207 -8.61 14.88 5.29
C THR A 207 -8.29 13.41 5.46
N GLY A 208 -7.01 13.04 5.43
CA GLY A 208 -6.51 11.68 5.67
C GLY A 208 -5.86 11.53 7.05
N ILE A 209 -5.44 10.31 7.37
CA ILE A 209 -4.71 9.95 8.59
C ILE A 209 -3.27 9.61 8.21
N ILE A 210 -2.32 10.27 8.87
CA ILE A 210 -0.88 10.06 8.63
C ILE A 210 -0.30 9.05 9.61
N GLU A 211 -0.78 9.05 10.85
CA GLU A 211 -0.23 8.16 11.88
C GLU A 211 -1.30 7.75 12.90
N ILE A 212 -1.20 6.52 13.38
CA ILE A 212 -2.02 5.98 14.46
C ILE A 212 -1.09 5.29 15.44
N SER A 213 -1.26 5.59 16.74
CA SER A 213 -0.56 4.91 17.83
C SER A 213 -1.56 4.22 18.74
N ALA A 214 -1.28 2.97 19.10
CA ALA A 214 -2.08 2.24 20.06
C ALA A 214 -1.52 2.39 21.48
N ASN A 215 -2.41 2.41 22.47
CA ASN A 215 -1.97 2.21 23.83
C ASN A 215 -1.48 0.75 24.00
N PRO A 216 -0.20 0.52 24.38
CA PRO A 216 0.34 -0.85 24.46
C PRO A 216 -0.35 -1.73 25.53
N LYS A 217 -1.10 -1.12 26.46
CA LYS A 217 -1.83 -1.84 27.51
C LYS A 217 -3.32 -2.02 27.20
N ASN A 218 -3.84 -1.31 26.20
CA ASN A 218 -5.26 -1.37 25.85
C ASN A 218 -5.41 -0.98 24.37
N PHE A 219 -5.73 -1.95 23.54
CA PHE A 219 -5.93 -1.77 22.11
C PHE A 219 -7.29 -1.11 21.76
N ASN A 220 -8.24 -1.08 22.71
CA ASN A 220 -9.59 -0.50 22.53
C ASN A 220 -9.61 1.02 22.78
#